data_9fa4d65323eb35864c2adc7fd2f9b4d4
#
_entry.id   9fa4d65323eb35864c2adc7fd2f9b4d4
#
_cell.length_a   1.000
_cell.length_b   1.000
_cell.length_c   1.000
_cell.angle_alpha   90.00
_cell.angle_beta   90.00
_cell.angle_gamma   90.00
#
_symmetry.space_group_name_H-M   'P 1'
#
loop_
_entity.id
_entity.type
_entity.pdbx_description
1 polymer ?
#
loop_
_entity_poly.entity_id
_entity_poly.type
_entity_poly.pdbx_seq_one_letter_code
_entity_poly.pdbx_strand_id
1 'polypeptide(L)'
;MPASALSSQYLAPHLWARLLLAVALAGGAPAGASDYRELVTLFEDWRAFEAPPLRDGAPDYTAQRFDAAYAELPRYRARLEAIDTADWPLEQQVDWHLLRAEMNGFEFNHRVLRPWVRDPAFYQSVWDHQSDVPAHEGPTHHAVLELWRYEFPLSPQAEQRMIRELQVIPPLMAQAQRNLSGNARDLWVAGIRDIRRQDALLAAIRERAGERASPELNAAIGDASAATRELVAWLEAQAPSKTGPSGVGRDNYSWYQMQVHYLPMDFGEEYRLLERELDRAWSTLALEEHRNRDLPAQTAADSPEAYAELVEETSAQMLRWLEEEEILPMRDYMARELVAHLGGYQGPQKRNFFTIVTHHDPRPLLSHFYHWFDLAEIRDYPHPSPIRRGALLYNIFDTRNEGTATGVEEMFMHAGLYDDSPRSRELVWIMLAQRAARGLGSLDAHANRSTMAEAGTIHVDWTPRNWMRNEPELLAFEQHLYLRQPGYGTSYVTGKYLLERLLAARRQQMAAQGRDYPLRAFFRELRDAGSVPISLVHWQLTGDDGAIRRIMNAPRPPALRRDP
;
A
#
# COMPACT_ATOMS: atom_id res chain seq x y z
N MET A 1 22.32 15.03 -27.39
CA MET A 1 21.32 14.56 -28.36
C MET A 1 19.99 14.53 -27.64
N PRO A 2 18.89 15.08 -28.16
CA PRO A 2 17.67 15.30 -27.36
C PRO A 2 16.89 14.00 -27.17
N ALA A 3 16.53 13.71 -25.90
CA ALA A 3 15.61 12.69 -25.54
C ALA A 3 14.18 13.10 -25.90
N SER A 4 13.53 12.32 -26.72
CA SER A 4 12.14 12.50 -27.12
C SER A 4 11.20 12.25 -25.95
N ALA A 5 10.43 13.27 -25.58
CA ALA A 5 9.36 13.21 -24.61
C ALA A 5 8.26 12.25 -25.09
N LEU A 6 8.06 11.14 -24.37
CA LEU A 6 6.86 10.34 -24.45
C LEU A 6 5.88 10.85 -23.38
N SER A 7 4.88 11.60 -23.85
CA SER A 7 3.76 12.09 -23.06
C SER A 7 2.88 10.92 -22.61
N SER A 8 2.85 10.64 -21.31
CA SER A 8 1.85 9.76 -20.71
C SER A 8 0.50 10.46 -20.67
N GLN A 9 -0.43 10.05 -21.54
CA GLN A 9 -1.83 10.47 -21.49
C GLN A 9 -2.57 9.65 -20.45
N TYR A 10 -2.71 10.16 -19.24
CA TYR A 10 -3.80 9.76 -18.37
C TYR A 10 -5.05 10.54 -18.79
N LEU A 11 -6.01 9.83 -19.38
CA LEU A 11 -7.29 10.35 -19.85
C LEU A 11 -8.14 10.81 -18.66
N ALA A 12 -8.53 12.07 -18.70
CA ALA A 12 -9.59 12.63 -17.88
C ALA A 12 -10.93 11.88 -18.14
N PRO A 13 -11.85 11.80 -17.15
CA PRO A 13 -13.10 11.07 -17.27
C PRO A 13 -14.21 11.88 -17.97
N HIS A 14 -13.95 12.40 -19.16
CA HIS A 14 -15.00 12.99 -19.99
C HIS A 14 -14.69 12.74 -21.44
N LEU A 15 -15.22 11.61 -22.00
CA LEU A 15 -15.58 11.43 -23.41
C LEU A 15 -15.84 9.95 -23.73
N TRP A 16 -16.93 9.41 -23.20
CA TRP A 16 -17.54 8.20 -23.76
C TRP A 16 -19.00 8.51 -24.12
N ALA A 17 -19.17 9.14 -25.24
CA ALA A 17 -20.46 9.15 -25.92
C ALA A 17 -20.22 8.89 -27.41
N ARG A 18 -20.83 7.77 -27.87
CA ARG A 18 -21.11 7.40 -29.25
C ARG A 18 -19.97 6.80 -30.07
N LEU A 19 -19.98 5.45 -30.18
CA LEU A 19 -20.15 4.76 -31.47
C LEU A 19 -20.66 3.33 -31.21
N LEU A 20 -21.98 3.15 -31.23
CA LEU A 20 -22.61 1.85 -31.43
C LEU A 20 -22.67 1.60 -32.94
N LEU A 21 -21.92 0.61 -33.41
CA LEU A 21 -22.21 -0.05 -34.68
C LEU A 21 -22.48 -1.53 -34.37
N ALA A 22 -23.75 -1.88 -34.43
CA ALA A 22 -24.25 -3.23 -34.26
C ALA A 22 -23.83 -4.10 -35.45
N VAL A 23 -23.08 -5.17 -35.17
CA VAL A 23 -23.05 -6.34 -36.03
C VAL A 23 -23.61 -7.51 -35.21
N ALA A 24 -24.87 -7.85 -35.47
CA ALA A 24 -25.51 -9.05 -34.93
C ALA A 24 -24.92 -10.27 -35.64
N LEU A 25 -23.99 -10.98 -34.98
CA LEU A 25 -23.73 -12.38 -35.29
C LEU A 25 -24.33 -13.20 -34.14
N ALA A 26 -25.47 -13.85 -34.42
CA ALA A 26 -26.07 -14.82 -33.54
C ALA A 26 -25.20 -16.09 -33.49
N GLY A 27 -24.24 -16.08 -32.59
CA GLY A 27 -23.56 -17.26 -32.11
C GLY A 27 -23.80 -17.28 -30.60
N GLY A 28 -24.50 -18.31 -30.08
CA GLY A 28 -24.76 -18.44 -28.65
C GLY A 28 -23.45 -18.40 -27.88
N ALA A 29 -23.23 -17.32 -27.13
CA ALA A 29 -22.14 -17.25 -26.15
C ALA A 29 -22.43 -18.31 -25.06
N PRO A 30 -21.42 -19.00 -24.54
CA PRO A 30 -21.61 -19.89 -23.39
C PRO A 30 -22.22 -19.11 -22.23
N ALA A 31 -23.18 -19.71 -21.51
CA ALA A 31 -23.97 -19.07 -20.45
C ALA A 31 -23.09 -18.30 -19.40
N GLY A 32 -21.86 -18.80 -19.09
CA GLY A 32 -20.95 -18.14 -18.16
C GLY A 32 -20.33 -16.82 -18.65
N ALA A 33 -20.31 -16.52 -19.96
CA ALA A 33 -19.73 -15.27 -20.47
C ALA A 33 -20.68 -14.06 -20.33
N SER A 34 -21.98 -14.27 -20.24
CA SER A 34 -22.95 -13.20 -19.98
C SER A 34 -22.93 -12.76 -18.52
N ASP A 35 -22.78 -13.71 -17.61
CA ASP A 35 -22.78 -13.47 -16.16
C ASP A 35 -21.51 -12.75 -15.69
N TYR A 36 -20.34 -13.09 -16.26
CA TYR A 36 -19.11 -12.34 -15.96
C TYR A 36 -19.17 -10.88 -16.42
N ARG A 37 -19.83 -10.58 -17.53
CA ARG A 37 -20.09 -9.19 -17.93
C ARG A 37 -20.99 -8.46 -16.94
N GLU A 38 -21.91 -9.17 -16.30
CA GLU A 38 -22.73 -8.59 -15.23
C GLU A 38 -21.88 -8.20 -14.02
N LEU A 39 -20.91 -9.03 -13.62
CA LEU A 39 -19.95 -8.70 -12.57
C LEU A 39 -19.11 -7.45 -12.93
N VAL A 40 -18.59 -7.37 -14.15
CA VAL A 40 -17.84 -6.20 -14.62
C VAL A 40 -18.70 -4.94 -14.59
N THR A 41 -19.94 -5.01 -15.07
CA THR A 41 -20.89 -3.90 -15.02
C THR A 41 -21.19 -3.49 -13.57
N LEU A 42 -21.39 -4.47 -12.68
CA LEU A 42 -21.58 -4.19 -11.26
C LEU A 42 -20.36 -3.50 -10.64
N PHE A 43 -19.14 -3.91 -11.01
CA PHE A 43 -17.90 -3.26 -10.57
C PHE A 43 -17.81 -1.81 -11.05
N GLU A 44 -18.11 -1.54 -12.30
CA GLU A 44 -18.12 -0.17 -12.87
C GLU A 44 -19.16 0.72 -12.17
N ASP A 45 -20.38 0.19 -11.96
CA ASP A 45 -21.44 0.87 -11.22
C ASP A 45 -21.02 1.16 -9.77
N TRP A 46 -20.36 0.19 -9.11
CA TRP A 46 -19.85 0.31 -7.75
C TRP A 46 -18.80 1.42 -7.65
N ARG A 47 -17.82 1.43 -8.54
CA ARG A 47 -16.77 2.44 -8.57
C ARG A 47 -17.32 3.85 -8.82
N ALA A 48 -18.29 3.98 -9.70
CA ALA A 48 -18.98 5.25 -9.95
C ALA A 48 -19.80 5.71 -8.73
N PHE A 49 -20.43 4.76 -8.02
CA PHE A 49 -21.22 5.03 -6.82
C PHE A 49 -20.38 5.51 -5.65
N GLU A 50 -19.19 4.93 -5.43
CA GLU A 50 -18.30 5.30 -4.32
C GLU A 50 -17.84 6.76 -4.41
N ALA A 51 -17.63 7.28 -5.62
CA ALA A 51 -17.19 8.65 -5.83
C ALA A 51 -18.27 9.65 -5.37
N PRO A 52 -18.00 10.49 -4.34
CA PRO A 52 -18.96 11.48 -3.89
C PRO A 52 -19.11 12.61 -4.92
N PRO A 53 -20.30 13.23 -5.04
CA PRO A 53 -20.46 14.43 -5.83
C PRO A 53 -19.60 15.57 -5.28
N LEU A 54 -19.28 16.54 -6.12
CA LEU A 54 -18.57 17.74 -5.68
C LEU A 54 -19.52 18.70 -4.96
N ARG A 55 -19.00 19.30 -3.88
CA ARG A 55 -19.61 20.37 -3.13
C ARG A 55 -18.57 21.48 -2.93
N ASP A 56 -18.89 22.68 -3.41
CA ASP A 56 -17.99 23.83 -3.33
C ASP A 56 -16.58 23.58 -3.93
N GLY A 57 -16.49 22.67 -4.93
CA GLY A 57 -15.23 22.30 -5.59
C GLY A 57 -14.45 21.15 -4.95
N ALA A 58 -14.88 20.63 -3.79
CA ALA A 58 -14.33 19.44 -3.15
C ALA A 58 -15.38 18.32 -3.07
N PRO A 59 -14.98 17.05 -2.86
CA PRO A 59 -15.93 15.96 -2.62
C PRO A 59 -16.84 16.24 -1.44
N ASP A 60 -18.11 15.86 -1.55
CA ASP A 60 -19.09 16.00 -0.46
C ASP A 60 -18.85 14.91 0.60
N TYR A 61 -18.18 15.28 1.68
CA TYR A 61 -17.92 14.44 2.85
C TYR A 61 -18.86 14.76 4.02
N THR A 62 -20.05 15.29 3.76
CA THR A 62 -21.04 15.51 4.82
C THR A 62 -21.55 14.19 5.40
N ALA A 63 -21.91 14.20 6.69
CA ALA A 63 -22.53 13.05 7.36
C ALA A 63 -23.75 12.53 6.58
N GLN A 64 -24.61 13.44 6.09
CA GLN A 64 -25.78 13.08 5.28
C GLN A 64 -25.40 12.30 4.02
N ARG A 65 -24.30 12.68 3.34
CA ARG A 65 -23.82 11.94 2.15
C ARG A 65 -23.32 10.55 2.52
N PHE A 66 -22.56 10.44 3.61
CA PHE A 66 -22.08 9.14 4.08
C PHE A 66 -23.20 8.21 4.51
N ASP A 67 -24.20 8.73 5.25
CA ASP A 67 -25.37 7.94 5.68
C ASP A 67 -26.20 7.48 4.47
N ALA A 68 -26.41 8.36 3.49
CA ALA A 68 -27.13 8.01 2.26
C ALA A 68 -26.36 6.97 1.43
N ALA A 69 -25.02 7.09 1.31
CA ALA A 69 -24.20 6.12 0.63
C ALA A 69 -24.24 4.74 1.32
N TYR A 70 -24.12 4.73 2.65
CA TYR A 70 -24.17 3.48 3.40
C TYR A 70 -25.52 2.75 3.26
N ALA A 71 -26.62 3.49 3.19
CA ALA A 71 -27.95 2.92 2.99
C ALA A 71 -28.13 2.17 1.65
N GLU A 72 -27.31 2.48 0.64
CA GLU A 72 -27.33 1.79 -0.66
C GLU A 72 -26.52 0.48 -0.71
N LEU A 73 -25.60 0.25 0.24
CA LEU A 73 -24.75 -0.93 0.27
C LEU A 73 -25.52 -2.26 0.17
N PRO A 74 -26.65 -2.47 0.86
CA PRO A 74 -27.43 -3.71 0.75
C PRO A 74 -27.90 -4.01 -0.68
N ARG A 75 -28.21 -2.98 -1.47
CA ARG A 75 -28.64 -3.13 -2.88
C ARG A 75 -27.49 -3.64 -3.74
N TYR A 76 -26.29 -3.11 -3.57
CA TYR A 76 -25.10 -3.58 -4.30
C TYR A 76 -24.71 -5.00 -3.90
N ARG A 77 -24.75 -5.32 -2.61
CA ARG A 77 -24.51 -6.68 -2.12
C ARG A 77 -25.49 -7.70 -2.68
N ALA A 78 -26.78 -7.37 -2.70
CA ALA A 78 -27.79 -8.25 -3.26
C ALA A 78 -27.55 -8.53 -4.76
N ARG A 79 -27.08 -7.52 -5.53
CA ARG A 79 -26.68 -7.73 -6.94
C ARG A 79 -25.48 -8.68 -7.04
N LEU A 80 -24.47 -8.51 -6.20
CA LEU A 80 -23.29 -9.38 -6.19
C LEU A 80 -23.64 -10.82 -5.80
N GLU A 81 -24.47 -11.00 -4.76
CA GLU A 81 -24.91 -12.31 -4.26
C GLU A 81 -25.83 -13.04 -5.25
N ALA A 82 -26.51 -12.32 -6.14
CA ALA A 82 -27.35 -12.91 -7.18
C ALA A 82 -26.55 -13.51 -8.35
N ILE A 83 -25.26 -13.20 -8.47
CA ILE A 83 -24.39 -13.74 -9.51
C ILE A 83 -23.92 -15.13 -9.09
N ASP A 84 -24.35 -16.17 -9.80
CA ASP A 84 -23.87 -17.54 -9.61
C ASP A 84 -22.52 -17.72 -10.32
N THR A 85 -21.50 -18.02 -9.53
CA THR A 85 -20.12 -18.19 -10.01
C THR A 85 -19.67 -19.65 -10.09
N ALA A 86 -20.52 -20.62 -9.77
CA ALA A 86 -20.12 -22.02 -9.55
C ALA A 86 -19.45 -22.66 -10.78
N ASP A 87 -19.89 -22.32 -11.97
CA ASP A 87 -19.38 -22.85 -13.24
C ASP A 87 -18.30 -21.94 -13.89
N TRP A 88 -17.90 -20.89 -13.23
CA TRP A 88 -16.89 -19.97 -13.76
C TRP A 88 -15.47 -20.51 -13.62
N PRO A 89 -14.55 -20.12 -14.52
CA PRO A 89 -13.11 -20.28 -14.27
C PRO A 89 -12.70 -19.63 -12.94
N LEU A 90 -11.75 -20.24 -12.23
CA LEU A 90 -11.32 -19.73 -10.90
C LEU A 90 -10.87 -18.27 -10.94
N GLU A 91 -10.24 -17.84 -12.02
CA GLU A 91 -9.84 -16.46 -12.21
C GLU A 91 -11.04 -15.47 -12.13
N GLN A 92 -12.15 -15.82 -12.75
CA GLN A 92 -13.36 -15.00 -12.69
C GLN A 92 -14.06 -15.08 -11.31
N GLN A 93 -14.00 -16.24 -10.66
CA GLN A 93 -14.47 -16.38 -9.27
C GLN A 93 -13.65 -15.50 -8.32
N VAL A 94 -12.36 -15.40 -8.51
CA VAL A 94 -11.48 -14.48 -7.76
C VAL A 94 -11.94 -13.02 -7.94
N ASP A 95 -12.31 -12.61 -9.14
CA ASP A 95 -12.81 -11.25 -9.39
C ASP A 95 -14.10 -10.93 -8.62
N TRP A 96 -15.00 -11.91 -8.46
CA TRP A 96 -16.17 -11.77 -7.60
C TRP A 96 -15.77 -11.52 -6.13
N HIS A 97 -14.75 -12.23 -5.63
CA HIS A 97 -14.23 -12.03 -4.28
C HIS A 97 -13.55 -10.66 -4.10
N LEU A 98 -12.90 -10.13 -5.13
CA LEU A 98 -12.31 -8.79 -5.08
C LEU A 98 -13.40 -7.71 -4.92
N LEU A 99 -14.49 -7.78 -5.69
CA LEU A 99 -15.60 -6.84 -5.53
C LEU A 99 -16.29 -6.98 -4.17
N ARG A 100 -16.41 -8.21 -3.65
CA ARG A 100 -16.90 -8.44 -2.30
C ARG A 100 -15.99 -7.80 -1.24
N ALA A 101 -14.68 -7.90 -1.39
CA ALA A 101 -13.72 -7.26 -0.50
C ALA A 101 -13.86 -5.73 -0.49
N GLU A 102 -14.02 -5.12 -1.65
CA GLU A 102 -14.29 -3.68 -1.77
C GLU A 102 -15.55 -3.25 -1.01
N MET A 103 -16.67 -3.97 -1.20
CA MET A 103 -17.92 -3.70 -0.50
C MET A 103 -17.78 -3.89 1.03
N ASN A 104 -16.96 -4.84 1.47
CA ASN A 104 -16.66 -5.05 2.89
C ASN A 104 -15.76 -3.93 3.45
N GLY A 105 -14.78 -3.47 2.67
CA GLY A 105 -13.94 -2.32 3.02
C GLY A 105 -14.76 -1.04 3.17
N PHE A 106 -15.69 -0.80 2.26
CA PHE A 106 -16.65 0.29 2.34
C PHE A 106 -17.49 0.23 3.63
N GLU A 107 -18.07 -0.94 3.96
CA GLU A 107 -18.81 -1.12 5.20
C GLU A 107 -17.94 -0.84 6.43
N PHE A 108 -16.73 -1.41 6.47
CA PHE A 108 -15.82 -1.21 7.59
C PHE A 108 -15.43 0.26 7.76
N ASN A 109 -15.21 0.94 6.65
CA ASN A 109 -14.91 2.37 6.65
C ASN A 109 -16.06 3.19 7.24
N HIS A 110 -17.31 2.85 6.92
CA HIS A 110 -18.49 3.56 7.42
C HIS A 110 -18.84 3.24 8.87
N ARG A 111 -18.60 2.02 9.32
CA ARG A 111 -19.04 1.54 10.63
C ARG A 111 -17.95 1.60 11.71
N VAL A 112 -16.70 1.43 11.35
CA VAL A 112 -15.59 1.25 12.29
C VAL A 112 -14.52 2.31 12.16
N LEU A 113 -13.87 2.41 11.01
CA LEU A 113 -12.75 3.36 10.81
C LEU A 113 -13.23 4.80 10.87
N ARG A 114 -14.21 5.17 10.07
CA ARG A 114 -14.77 6.51 9.95
C ARG A 114 -13.68 7.59 9.87
N PRO A 115 -12.74 7.50 8.90
CA PRO A 115 -11.56 8.36 8.90
C PRO A 115 -11.92 9.85 8.81
N TRP A 116 -12.97 10.21 8.07
CA TRP A 116 -13.45 11.59 7.97
C TRP A 116 -13.91 12.22 9.29
N VAL A 117 -14.16 11.37 10.32
CA VAL A 117 -14.59 11.81 11.67
C VAL A 117 -13.46 11.72 12.68
N ARG A 118 -12.54 10.78 12.52
CA ARG A 118 -11.56 10.38 13.54
C ARG A 118 -10.14 10.81 13.23
N ASP A 119 -9.79 10.99 11.95
CA ASP A 119 -8.41 11.17 11.50
C ASP A 119 -8.25 12.47 10.70
N PRO A 120 -7.60 13.50 11.24
CA PRO A 120 -7.32 14.72 10.50
C PRO A 120 -6.52 14.50 9.22
N ALA A 121 -5.61 13.50 9.19
CA ALA A 121 -4.79 13.20 8.02
C ALA A 121 -5.61 12.66 6.84
N PHE A 122 -6.86 12.23 7.04
CA PHE A 122 -7.79 11.92 5.94
C PHE A 122 -7.95 13.11 4.97
N TYR A 123 -7.80 14.33 5.44
CA TYR A 123 -7.97 15.55 4.65
C TYR A 123 -6.67 16.08 4.04
N GLN A 124 -5.55 15.36 4.20
CA GLN A 124 -4.28 15.75 3.56
C GLN A 124 -4.41 15.66 2.04
N SER A 125 -3.95 16.70 1.34
CA SER A 125 -4.06 16.82 -0.12
C SER A 125 -2.74 17.05 -0.84
N VAL A 126 -1.63 17.27 -0.13
CA VAL A 126 -0.31 17.51 -0.74
C VAL A 126 0.67 16.44 -0.29
N TRP A 127 1.30 15.77 -1.25
CA TRP A 127 2.23 14.67 -1.03
C TRP A 127 3.53 14.93 -1.79
N ASP A 128 4.68 14.66 -1.17
CA ASP A 128 6.01 14.86 -1.75
C ASP A 128 6.68 13.57 -2.22
N HIS A 129 6.18 12.39 -1.80
CA HIS A 129 6.70 11.09 -2.20
C HIS A 129 5.57 10.21 -2.74
N GLN A 130 5.91 9.39 -3.74
CA GLN A 130 4.99 8.39 -4.28
C GLN A 130 4.81 7.26 -3.28
N SER A 131 3.57 6.77 -3.15
CA SER A 131 3.29 5.54 -2.38
C SER A 131 3.87 4.32 -3.11
N ASP A 132 4.39 3.38 -2.35
CA ASP A 132 4.92 2.09 -2.81
C ASP A 132 3.83 1.01 -2.97
N VAL A 133 2.59 1.34 -2.64
CA VAL A 133 1.42 0.48 -2.87
C VAL A 133 0.51 1.08 -3.96
N PRO A 134 -0.31 0.23 -4.65
CA PRO A 134 -1.13 0.68 -5.78
C PRO A 134 -2.18 1.74 -5.45
N ALA A 135 -2.78 1.70 -4.26
CA ALA A 135 -3.72 2.72 -3.80
C ALA A 135 -3.00 3.77 -2.95
N HIS A 136 -3.54 4.98 -2.95
CA HIS A 136 -3.09 6.02 -2.05
C HIS A 136 -3.40 5.65 -0.58
N GLU A 137 -2.70 6.30 0.37
CA GLU A 137 -2.81 6.01 1.79
C GLU A 137 -4.23 6.29 2.34
N GLY A 138 -5.07 5.29 2.27
CA GLY A 138 -6.48 5.34 2.63
C GLY A 138 -7.39 5.78 1.47
N PRO A 139 -8.67 5.34 1.48
CA PRO A 139 -9.62 5.64 0.42
C PRO A 139 -10.08 7.09 0.49
N THR A 140 -9.60 7.90 -0.44
CA THR A 140 -10.03 9.29 -0.61
C THR A 140 -10.52 9.54 -2.04
N HIS A 141 -11.39 10.52 -2.21
CA HIS A 141 -11.91 10.95 -3.50
C HIS A 141 -11.58 12.41 -3.84
N HIS A 142 -10.86 13.10 -2.96
CA HIS A 142 -10.41 14.46 -3.26
C HIS A 142 -9.16 14.44 -4.16
N ALA A 143 -8.97 15.52 -4.89
CA ALA A 143 -7.77 15.69 -5.69
C ALA A 143 -6.54 15.75 -4.77
N VAL A 144 -5.51 15.02 -5.14
CA VAL A 144 -4.24 14.97 -4.44
C VAL A 144 -3.17 15.62 -5.31
N LEU A 145 -2.45 16.57 -4.73
CA LEU A 145 -1.32 17.21 -5.37
C LEU A 145 -0.06 16.38 -5.11
N GLU A 146 0.37 15.65 -6.14
CA GLU A 146 1.52 14.74 -6.12
C GLU A 146 2.76 15.48 -6.67
N LEU A 147 3.61 15.99 -5.76
CA LEU A 147 4.71 16.89 -6.13
C LEU A 147 5.76 16.27 -7.04
N TRP A 148 5.95 14.97 -7.03
CA TRP A 148 6.88 14.26 -7.90
C TRP A 148 6.44 14.27 -9.38
N ARG A 149 5.17 14.62 -9.68
CA ARG A 149 4.65 14.76 -11.05
C ARG A 149 4.89 16.14 -11.65
N TYR A 150 5.52 17.06 -10.90
CA TYR A 150 5.71 18.45 -11.30
C TYR A 150 7.19 18.76 -11.46
N GLU A 151 7.55 19.17 -12.68
CA GLU A 151 8.86 19.73 -12.98
C GLU A 151 8.82 21.25 -12.87
N PHE A 152 9.80 21.83 -12.18
CA PHE A 152 9.93 23.28 -12.04
C PHE A 152 11.10 23.78 -12.91
N PRO A 153 10.94 24.90 -13.63
CA PRO A 153 9.76 25.77 -13.66
C PRO A 153 8.56 25.12 -14.36
N LEU A 154 7.34 25.38 -13.83
CA LEU A 154 6.11 24.82 -14.35
C LEU A 154 5.83 25.23 -15.79
N SER A 155 5.37 24.29 -16.63
CA SER A 155 4.73 24.63 -17.89
C SER A 155 3.34 25.25 -17.65
N PRO A 156 2.80 26.03 -18.61
CA PRO A 156 1.45 26.62 -18.44
C PRO A 156 0.36 25.59 -18.15
N GLN A 157 0.45 24.40 -18.75
CA GLN A 157 -0.51 23.31 -18.51
C GLN A 157 -0.35 22.70 -17.11
N ALA A 158 0.90 22.51 -16.65
CA ALA A 158 1.20 22.01 -15.31
C ALA A 158 0.73 23.02 -14.24
N GLU A 159 0.96 24.30 -14.47
CA GLU A 159 0.51 25.37 -13.57
C GLU A 159 -1.02 25.40 -13.44
N GLN A 160 -1.75 25.34 -14.55
CA GLN A 160 -3.21 25.28 -14.52
C GLN A 160 -3.75 24.02 -13.82
N ARG A 161 -3.08 22.89 -13.96
CA ARG A 161 -3.43 21.68 -13.23
C ARG A 161 -3.21 21.88 -11.72
N MET A 162 -2.04 22.37 -11.33
CA MET A 162 -1.71 22.63 -9.92
C MET A 162 -2.69 23.63 -9.27
N ILE A 163 -3.09 24.69 -9.97
CA ILE A 163 -4.10 25.64 -9.48
C ILE A 163 -5.40 24.90 -9.18
N ARG A 164 -5.90 24.03 -10.06
CA ARG A 164 -7.14 23.29 -9.82
C ARG A 164 -7.02 22.33 -8.63
N GLU A 165 -5.89 21.67 -8.46
CA GLU A 165 -5.64 20.77 -7.32
C GLU A 165 -5.57 21.56 -6.00
N LEU A 166 -4.91 22.72 -5.99
CA LEU A 166 -4.84 23.61 -4.83
C LEU A 166 -6.20 24.17 -4.43
N GLN A 167 -7.08 24.46 -5.40
CA GLN A 167 -8.42 25.01 -5.14
C GLN A 167 -9.35 24.05 -4.39
N VAL A 168 -9.04 22.74 -4.37
CA VAL A 168 -9.77 21.74 -3.57
C VAL A 168 -9.52 21.93 -2.07
N ILE A 169 -8.34 22.43 -1.68
CA ILE A 169 -7.90 22.46 -0.27
C ILE A 169 -8.79 23.35 0.63
N PRO A 170 -9.12 24.61 0.30
CA PRO A 170 -9.90 25.44 1.22
C PRO A 170 -11.28 24.86 1.56
N PRO A 171 -12.14 24.46 0.61
CA PRO A 171 -13.43 23.86 0.94
C PRO A 171 -13.29 22.52 1.67
N LEU A 172 -12.23 21.73 1.38
CA LEU A 172 -11.95 20.49 2.08
C LEU A 172 -11.56 20.71 3.55
N MET A 173 -10.69 21.68 3.84
CA MET A 173 -10.32 22.04 5.23
C MET A 173 -11.53 22.54 6.01
N ALA A 174 -12.42 23.31 5.37
CA ALA A 174 -13.67 23.74 5.99
C ALA A 174 -14.63 22.57 6.27
N GLN A 175 -14.66 21.53 5.44
CA GLN A 175 -15.41 20.31 5.74
C GLN A 175 -14.76 19.54 6.90
N ALA A 176 -13.42 19.46 6.97
CA ALA A 176 -12.69 18.82 8.05
C ALA A 176 -13.10 19.36 9.43
N GLN A 177 -13.16 20.68 9.60
CA GLN A 177 -13.58 21.30 10.87
C GLN A 177 -15.00 20.91 11.29
N ARG A 178 -15.91 20.71 10.33
CA ARG A 178 -17.29 20.30 10.62
C ARG A 178 -17.43 18.81 10.93
N ASN A 179 -16.60 17.98 10.32
CA ASN A 179 -16.72 16.52 10.37
C ASN A 179 -15.92 15.89 11.51
N LEU A 180 -14.75 16.45 11.83
CA LEU A 180 -13.81 15.90 12.81
C LEU A 180 -14.34 16.09 14.24
N SER A 181 -15.12 15.13 14.70
CA SER A 181 -15.71 15.10 16.05
C SER A 181 -15.27 13.88 16.86
N GLY A 182 -14.55 12.94 16.27
CA GLY A 182 -14.11 11.70 16.92
C GLY A 182 -13.18 11.95 18.10
N ASN A 183 -13.14 10.96 19.02
CA ASN A 183 -12.26 10.99 20.18
C ASN A 183 -11.16 9.91 20.04
N ALA A 184 -10.34 9.99 18.97
CA ALA A 184 -9.23 9.08 18.70
C ALA A 184 -7.91 9.84 18.89
N ARG A 185 -7.32 9.76 20.10
CA ARG A 185 -6.21 10.62 20.54
C ARG A 185 -4.99 10.55 19.59
N ASP A 186 -4.51 9.35 19.30
CA ASP A 186 -3.26 9.17 18.56
C ASP A 186 -3.44 9.53 17.07
N LEU A 187 -4.57 9.17 16.46
CA LEU A 187 -4.90 9.62 15.10
C LEU A 187 -5.01 11.16 15.03
N TRP A 188 -5.59 11.78 16.06
CA TRP A 188 -5.73 13.22 16.10
C TRP A 188 -4.38 13.93 16.17
N VAL A 189 -3.52 13.52 17.12
CA VAL A 189 -2.21 14.14 17.34
C VAL A 189 -1.28 13.94 16.15
N ALA A 190 -1.25 12.72 15.59
CA ALA A 190 -0.45 12.43 14.40
C ALA A 190 -0.99 13.18 13.17
N GLY A 191 -2.31 13.25 13.00
CA GLY A 191 -2.92 13.98 11.91
C GLY A 191 -2.63 15.49 11.94
N ILE A 192 -2.48 16.11 13.12
CA ILE A 192 -2.00 17.51 13.21
C ILE A 192 -0.62 17.66 12.57
N ARG A 193 0.30 16.71 12.82
CA ARG A 193 1.64 16.72 12.21
C ARG A 193 1.55 16.69 10.69
N ASP A 194 0.70 15.84 10.13
CA ASP A 194 0.58 15.65 8.68
C ASP A 194 -0.06 16.89 8.01
N ILE A 195 -1.07 17.50 8.64
CA ILE A 195 -1.65 18.76 8.15
C ILE A 195 -0.65 19.92 8.25
N ARG A 196 0.21 19.98 9.30
CA ARG A 196 1.32 20.95 9.35
C ARG A 196 2.34 20.73 8.23
N ARG A 197 2.67 19.46 7.93
CA ARG A 197 3.56 19.13 6.80
C ARG A 197 2.99 19.65 5.49
N GLN A 198 1.67 19.56 5.30
CA GLN A 198 1.03 20.14 4.12
C GLN A 198 1.30 21.66 3.98
N ASP A 199 1.25 22.45 5.05
CA ASP A 199 1.58 23.88 4.99
C ASP A 199 3.05 24.11 4.62
N ALA A 200 3.97 23.31 5.14
CA ALA A 200 5.38 23.37 4.78
C ALA A 200 5.61 23.03 3.29
N LEU A 201 4.91 22.03 2.76
CA LEU A 201 4.97 21.67 1.34
C LEU A 201 4.40 22.77 0.44
N LEU A 202 3.31 23.44 0.86
CA LEU A 202 2.75 24.60 0.15
C LEU A 202 3.76 25.75 0.10
N ALA A 203 4.50 25.99 1.18
CA ALA A 203 5.59 26.98 1.20
C ALA A 203 6.73 26.59 0.24
N ALA A 204 7.11 25.31 0.20
CA ALA A 204 8.11 24.81 -0.73
C ALA A 204 7.68 24.93 -2.21
N ILE A 205 6.39 24.71 -2.51
CA ILE A 205 5.83 24.95 -3.86
C ILE A 205 6.01 26.42 -4.26
N ARG A 206 5.71 27.35 -3.35
CA ARG A 206 5.87 28.80 -3.61
C ARG A 206 7.32 29.15 -3.91
N GLU A 207 8.26 28.61 -3.12
CA GLU A 207 9.69 28.83 -3.32
C GLU A 207 10.15 28.28 -4.69
N ARG A 208 9.77 27.04 -5.04
CA ARG A 208 10.14 26.40 -6.31
C ARG A 208 9.54 27.08 -7.53
N ALA A 209 8.31 27.58 -7.43
CA ALA A 209 7.66 28.33 -8.51
C ALA A 209 8.31 29.71 -8.72
N GLY A 210 8.78 30.36 -7.66
CA GLY A 210 9.56 31.60 -7.70
C GLY A 210 8.84 32.77 -8.37
N GLU A 211 9.62 33.67 -8.97
CA GLU A 211 9.11 34.85 -9.67
C GLU A 211 8.31 34.55 -10.95
N ARG A 212 8.38 33.31 -11.46
CA ARG A 212 7.66 32.88 -12.66
C ARG A 212 6.24 32.45 -12.40
N ALA A 213 5.87 32.29 -11.13
CA ALA A 213 4.50 31.94 -10.75
C ALA A 213 3.51 33.03 -11.16
N SER A 214 2.40 32.65 -11.78
CA SER A 214 1.32 33.57 -12.08
C SER A 214 0.68 34.14 -10.82
N PRO A 215 0.00 35.30 -10.90
CA PRO A 215 -0.80 35.81 -9.79
C PRO A 215 -1.85 34.81 -9.30
N GLU A 216 -2.43 34.03 -10.22
CA GLU A 216 -3.44 33.00 -9.96
C GLU A 216 -2.87 31.84 -9.15
N LEU A 217 -1.67 31.34 -9.51
CA LEU A 217 -0.98 30.30 -8.76
C LEU A 217 -0.61 30.79 -7.36
N ASN A 218 -0.07 31.99 -7.24
CA ASN A 218 0.28 32.59 -5.96
C ASN A 218 -0.94 32.78 -5.05
N ALA A 219 -2.09 33.16 -5.59
CA ALA A 219 -3.35 33.26 -4.88
C ALA A 219 -3.80 31.86 -4.41
N ALA A 220 -3.83 30.86 -5.29
CA ALA A 220 -4.24 29.50 -4.95
C ALA A 220 -3.36 28.88 -3.83
N ILE A 221 -2.04 29.07 -3.89
CA ILE A 221 -1.12 28.65 -2.81
C ILE A 221 -1.44 29.40 -1.51
N GLY A 222 -1.72 30.72 -1.60
CA GLY A 222 -2.05 31.55 -0.46
C GLY A 222 -3.32 31.09 0.26
N ASP A 223 -4.37 30.82 -0.49
CA ASP A 223 -5.67 30.37 0.02
C ASP A 223 -5.56 28.97 0.63
N ALA A 224 -4.87 28.04 -0.05
CA ALA A 224 -4.62 26.70 0.46
C ALA A 224 -3.82 26.71 1.78
N SER A 225 -2.76 27.52 1.86
CA SER A 225 -1.93 27.67 3.06
C SER A 225 -2.71 28.32 4.22
N ALA A 226 -3.52 29.33 3.94
CA ALA A 226 -4.35 29.98 4.95
C ALA A 226 -5.37 28.99 5.56
N ALA A 227 -6.10 28.26 4.70
CA ALA A 227 -7.06 27.24 5.14
C ALA A 227 -6.40 26.09 5.91
N THR A 228 -5.22 25.65 5.48
CA THR A 228 -4.45 24.60 6.16
C THR A 228 -4.03 25.05 7.56
N ARG A 229 -3.49 26.26 7.71
CA ARG A 229 -3.10 26.82 9.02
C ARG A 229 -4.28 27.06 9.95
N GLU A 230 -5.42 27.50 9.42
CA GLU A 230 -6.65 27.63 10.20
C GLU A 230 -7.10 26.28 10.75
N LEU A 231 -7.08 25.23 9.92
CA LEU A 231 -7.38 23.87 10.37
C LEU A 231 -6.40 23.40 11.44
N VAL A 232 -5.09 23.60 11.26
CA VAL A 232 -4.07 23.24 12.27
C VAL A 232 -4.36 23.89 13.61
N ALA A 233 -4.59 25.22 13.62
CA ALA A 233 -4.89 25.94 14.86
C ALA A 233 -6.15 25.42 15.56
N TRP A 234 -7.19 25.10 14.79
CA TRP A 234 -8.41 24.51 15.33
C TRP A 234 -8.15 23.10 15.90
N LEU A 235 -7.41 22.24 15.18
CA LEU A 235 -7.06 20.90 15.64
C LEU A 235 -6.27 20.92 16.94
N GLU A 236 -5.30 21.83 17.07
CA GLU A 236 -4.49 22.01 18.28
C GLU A 236 -5.34 22.43 19.47
N ALA A 237 -6.28 23.34 19.27
CA ALA A 237 -7.20 23.77 20.32
C ALA A 237 -8.11 22.62 20.81
N GLN A 238 -8.45 21.66 19.94
CA GLN A 238 -9.28 20.50 20.30
C GLN A 238 -8.45 19.33 20.89
N ALA A 239 -7.16 19.23 20.60
CA ALA A 239 -6.31 18.10 20.97
C ALA A 239 -6.35 17.71 22.46
N PRO A 240 -6.38 18.64 23.44
CA PRO A 240 -6.47 18.29 24.86
C PRO A 240 -7.74 17.50 25.24
N SER A 241 -8.80 17.61 24.45
CA SER A 241 -10.08 16.90 24.66
C SER A 241 -10.06 15.47 24.09
N LYS A 242 -9.06 15.12 23.28
CA LYS A 242 -8.96 13.82 22.60
C LYS A 242 -8.21 12.83 23.46
N THR A 243 -8.93 11.95 24.12
CA THR A 243 -8.40 11.00 25.11
C THR A 243 -8.76 9.54 24.83
N GLY A 244 -9.62 9.31 23.84
CA GLY A 244 -10.14 7.97 23.52
C GLY A 244 -9.17 7.12 22.70
N PRO A 245 -9.49 5.83 22.56
CA PRO A 245 -8.67 4.88 21.83
C PRO A 245 -8.68 5.14 20.32
N SER A 246 -7.56 4.88 19.67
CA SER A 246 -7.41 5.07 18.23
C SER A 246 -7.49 3.77 17.44
N GLY A 247 -7.19 2.62 18.05
CA GLY A 247 -7.31 1.29 17.44
C GLY A 247 -8.77 0.89 17.19
N VAL A 248 -8.94 -0.11 16.33
CA VAL A 248 -10.27 -0.62 15.92
C VAL A 248 -10.82 -1.74 16.82
N GLY A 249 -9.99 -2.28 17.73
CA GLY A 249 -10.32 -3.44 18.55
C GLY A 249 -10.05 -4.78 17.83
N ARG A 250 -9.74 -5.82 18.62
CA ARG A 250 -9.29 -7.13 18.11
C ARG A 250 -10.28 -7.82 17.18
N ASP A 251 -11.57 -7.81 17.53
CA ASP A 251 -12.58 -8.52 16.74
C ASP A 251 -12.83 -7.83 15.40
N ASN A 252 -12.88 -6.50 15.40
CA ASN A 252 -13.01 -5.70 14.18
C ASN A 252 -11.77 -5.87 13.30
N TYR A 253 -10.57 -5.85 13.89
CA TYR A 253 -9.33 -6.09 13.21
C TYR A 253 -9.31 -7.46 12.51
N SER A 254 -9.62 -8.55 13.25
CA SER A 254 -9.68 -9.90 12.69
C SER A 254 -10.67 -10.01 11.52
N TRP A 255 -11.85 -9.38 11.66
CA TRP A 255 -12.83 -9.36 10.59
C TRP A 255 -12.31 -8.62 9.36
N TYR A 256 -11.67 -7.47 9.55
CA TYR A 256 -11.12 -6.69 8.46
C TYR A 256 -10.04 -7.47 7.71
N GLN A 257 -9.12 -8.10 8.44
CA GLN A 257 -8.09 -8.96 7.84
C GLN A 257 -8.70 -10.08 7.00
N MET A 258 -9.69 -10.80 7.54
CA MET A 258 -10.31 -11.91 6.82
C MET A 258 -11.19 -11.44 5.66
N GLN A 259 -12.01 -10.42 5.86
CA GLN A 259 -13.09 -10.10 4.94
C GLN A 259 -12.72 -9.05 3.88
N VAL A 260 -11.68 -8.26 4.13
CA VAL A 260 -11.18 -7.23 3.21
C VAL A 260 -9.83 -7.63 2.63
N HIS A 261 -8.83 -7.95 3.47
CA HIS A 261 -7.50 -8.33 3.03
C HIS A 261 -7.38 -9.80 2.60
N TYR A 262 -8.43 -10.60 2.80
CA TYR A 262 -8.43 -12.03 2.51
C TYR A 262 -7.27 -12.78 3.18
N LEU A 263 -6.87 -12.34 4.38
CA LEU A 263 -5.91 -13.03 5.22
C LEU A 263 -6.65 -14.07 6.09
N PRO A 264 -6.40 -15.39 5.93
CA PRO A 264 -7.13 -16.42 6.65
C PRO A 264 -6.59 -16.62 8.08
N MET A 265 -6.42 -15.52 8.83
CA MET A 265 -5.91 -15.50 10.21
C MET A 265 -6.73 -14.56 11.08
N ASP A 266 -6.90 -14.90 12.35
CA ASP A 266 -7.38 -13.97 13.36
C ASP A 266 -6.22 -13.21 14.02
N PHE A 267 -6.55 -12.20 14.83
CA PHE A 267 -5.59 -11.40 15.56
C PHE A 267 -4.57 -12.23 16.35
N GLY A 268 -5.01 -13.30 17.01
CA GLY A 268 -4.12 -14.11 17.84
C GLY A 268 -3.17 -14.99 17.01
N GLU A 269 -3.60 -15.43 15.86
CA GLU A 269 -2.77 -16.19 14.91
C GLU A 269 -1.73 -15.29 14.27
N GLU A 270 -2.10 -14.07 13.86
CA GLU A 270 -1.14 -13.07 13.37
C GLU A 270 -0.10 -12.73 14.43
N TYR A 271 -0.55 -12.47 15.66
CA TYR A 271 0.35 -12.12 16.76
C TYR A 271 1.41 -13.22 16.99
N ARG A 272 0.99 -14.48 17.09
CA ARG A 272 1.92 -15.61 17.24
C ARG A 272 2.86 -15.81 16.05
N LEU A 273 2.39 -15.54 14.84
CA LEU A 273 3.25 -15.60 13.65
C LEU A 273 4.34 -14.53 13.71
N LEU A 274 3.97 -13.30 14.07
CA LEU A 274 4.92 -12.20 14.15
C LEU A 274 5.95 -12.42 15.28
N GLU A 275 5.52 -12.90 16.46
CA GLU A 275 6.44 -13.29 17.54
C GLU A 275 7.44 -14.36 17.06
N ARG A 276 6.94 -15.41 16.41
CA ARG A 276 7.81 -16.46 15.86
C ARG A 276 8.81 -15.91 14.83
N GLU A 277 8.37 -15.05 13.93
CA GLU A 277 9.25 -14.49 12.90
C GLU A 277 10.27 -13.50 13.52
N LEU A 278 9.90 -12.77 14.57
CA LEU A 278 10.82 -11.94 15.32
C LEU A 278 11.91 -12.78 15.99
N ASP A 279 11.53 -13.83 16.72
CA ASP A 279 12.46 -14.77 17.37
C ASP A 279 13.37 -15.47 16.33
N ARG A 280 12.79 -15.85 15.18
CA ARG A 280 13.54 -16.45 14.08
C ARG A 280 14.57 -15.47 13.51
N ALA A 281 14.18 -14.24 13.29
CA ALA A 281 15.07 -13.22 12.76
C ALA A 281 16.26 -12.96 13.71
N TRP A 282 16.00 -12.78 15.00
CA TRP A 282 17.06 -12.56 15.99
C TRP A 282 17.99 -13.77 16.15
N SER A 283 17.43 -14.98 16.24
CA SER A 283 18.23 -16.20 16.38
C SER A 283 19.09 -16.47 15.15
N THR A 284 18.53 -16.27 13.95
CA THR A 284 19.26 -16.50 12.71
C THR A 284 20.30 -15.40 12.48
N LEU A 285 20.02 -14.14 12.83
CA LEU A 285 21.04 -13.09 12.83
C LEU A 285 22.25 -13.48 13.68
N ALA A 286 22.02 -13.95 14.91
CA ALA A 286 23.11 -14.40 15.78
C ALA A 286 23.94 -15.55 15.17
N LEU A 287 23.29 -16.45 14.43
CA LEU A 287 23.98 -17.55 13.72
C LEU A 287 24.77 -17.05 12.49
N GLU A 288 24.23 -16.11 11.71
CA GLU A 288 24.97 -15.49 10.59
C GLU A 288 26.16 -14.66 11.11
N GLU A 289 25.98 -13.87 12.19
CA GLU A 289 27.09 -13.14 12.83
C GLU A 289 28.19 -14.08 13.34
N HIS A 290 27.81 -15.22 13.94
CA HIS A 290 28.78 -16.24 14.34
C HIS A 290 29.51 -16.85 13.14
N ARG A 291 28.79 -17.17 12.05
CA ARG A 291 29.36 -17.69 10.80
C ARG A 291 30.38 -16.71 10.21
N ASN A 292 30.05 -15.43 10.24
CA ASN A 292 30.83 -14.37 9.62
C ASN A 292 31.87 -13.72 10.58
N ARG A 293 32.05 -14.24 11.83
CA ARG A 293 32.89 -13.61 12.88
C ARG A 293 34.32 -13.31 12.46
N ASP A 294 34.88 -14.11 11.55
CA ASP A 294 36.26 -13.98 11.08
C ASP A 294 36.35 -13.10 9.80
N LEU A 295 35.23 -12.65 9.23
CA LEU A 295 35.18 -11.75 8.09
C LEU A 295 35.29 -10.28 8.56
N PRO A 296 35.87 -9.39 7.74
CA PRO A 296 35.88 -7.96 8.04
C PRO A 296 34.48 -7.44 8.30
N ALA A 297 34.35 -6.45 9.19
CA ALA A 297 33.08 -5.76 9.37
C ALA A 297 32.68 -5.03 8.07
N GLN A 298 31.42 -5.07 7.75
CA GLN A 298 30.87 -4.32 6.61
C GLN A 298 30.83 -2.83 6.97
N THR A 299 31.42 -1.99 6.13
CA THR A 299 31.49 -0.54 6.32
C THR A 299 30.43 0.14 5.45
N ALA A 300 29.77 1.15 6.01
CA ALA A 300 28.81 1.95 5.27
C ALA A 300 29.55 2.97 4.37
N ALA A 301 29.02 3.22 3.18
CA ALA A 301 29.52 4.28 2.30
C ALA A 301 29.54 5.63 3.04
N ASP A 302 30.68 6.34 3.00
CA ASP A 302 30.96 7.53 3.81
C ASP A 302 30.95 8.83 3.00
N SER A 303 30.83 8.75 1.67
CA SER A 303 30.74 9.90 0.77
C SER A 303 29.66 9.72 -0.29
N PRO A 304 29.20 10.82 -0.92
CA PRO A 304 28.26 10.76 -2.04
C PRO A 304 28.77 9.91 -3.21
N GLU A 305 30.07 10.02 -3.53
CA GLU A 305 30.72 9.29 -4.60
C GLU A 305 30.77 7.79 -4.33
N ALA A 306 31.20 7.40 -3.11
CA ALA A 306 31.26 6.01 -2.70
C ALA A 306 29.85 5.38 -2.65
N TYR A 307 28.84 6.14 -2.26
CA TYR A 307 27.45 5.65 -2.25
C TYR A 307 26.91 5.48 -3.67
N ALA A 308 27.19 6.43 -4.57
CA ALA A 308 26.76 6.32 -5.98
C ALA A 308 27.39 5.10 -6.68
N GLU A 309 28.70 4.86 -6.46
CA GLU A 309 29.42 3.69 -6.98
C GLU A 309 28.82 2.38 -6.42
N LEU A 310 28.58 2.31 -5.10
CA LEU A 310 27.95 1.16 -4.45
C LEU A 310 26.57 0.85 -5.04
N VAL A 311 25.73 1.87 -5.26
CA VAL A 311 24.40 1.70 -5.83
C VAL A 311 24.47 1.23 -7.28
N GLU A 312 25.34 1.83 -8.10
CA GLU A 312 25.53 1.46 -9.50
C GLU A 312 26.00 0.00 -9.62
N GLU A 313 27.04 -0.36 -8.87
CA GLU A 313 27.60 -1.72 -8.90
C GLU A 313 26.59 -2.77 -8.45
N THR A 314 25.97 -2.57 -7.28
CA THR A 314 25.08 -3.57 -6.67
C THR A 314 23.76 -3.71 -7.43
N SER A 315 23.20 -2.63 -7.99
CA SER A 315 22.00 -2.69 -8.83
C SER A 315 22.26 -3.41 -10.16
N ALA A 316 23.40 -3.12 -10.81
CA ALA A 316 23.79 -3.82 -12.03
C ALA A 316 24.08 -5.31 -11.78
N GLN A 317 24.72 -5.63 -10.65
CA GLN A 317 24.96 -7.02 -10.24
C GLN A 317 23.64 -7.76 -9.98
N MET A 318 22.71 -7.16 -9.25
CA MET A 318 21.42 -7.77 -8.96
C MET A 318 20.61 -8.04 -10.24
N LEU A 319 20.57 -7.09 -11.18
CA LEU A 319 19.85 -7.29 -12.45
C LEU A 319 20.45 -8.44 -13.27
N ARG A 320 21.77 -8.50 -13.37
CA ARG A 320 22.45 -9.64 -14.04
C ARG A 320 22.11 -10.96 -13.36
N TRP A 321 22.20 -11.01 -12.03
CA TRP A 321 21.90 -12.22 -11.26
C TRP A 321 20.43 -12.67 -11.45
N LEU A 322 19.46 -11.74 -11.45
CA LEU A 322 18.04 -12.07 -11.68
C LEU A 322 17.82 -12.71 -13.06
N GLU A 323 18.58 -12.27 -14.07
CA GLU A 323 18.49 -12.78 -15.44
C GLU A 323 19.23 -14.11 -15.62
N GLU A 324 20.51 -14.18 -15.19
CA GLU A 324 21.40 -15.33 -15.34
C GLU A 324 20.91 -16.56 -14.57
N GLU A 325 20.43 -16.35 -13.34
CA GLU A 325 19.87 -17.43 -12.49
C GLU A 325 18.38 -17.71 -12.77
N GLU A 326 17.83 -17.08 -13.80
CA GLU A 326 16.41 -17.25 -14.20
C GLU A 326 15.42 -17.10 -13.02
N ILE A 327 15.65 -16.12 -12.12
CA ILE A 327 14.83 -15.91 -10.92
C ILE A 327 13.49 -15.30 -11.30
N LEU A 328 13.51 -14.18 -12.05
CA LEU A 328 12.31 -13.45 -12.44
C LEU A 328 12.09 -13.48 -13.95
N PRO A 329 10.83 -13.39 -14.41
CA PRO A 329 10.53 -13.09 -15.80
C PRO A 329 10.86 -11.62 -16.10
N MET A 330 12.03 -11.34 -16.66
CA MET A 330 12.53 -9.98 -16.89
C MET A 330 11.58 -9.13 -17.74
N ARG A 331 11.51 -7.84 -17.40
CA ARG A 331 10.75 -6.79 -18.08
C ARG A 331 11.63 -5.55 -18.29
N ASP A 332 11.34 -4.77 -19.30
CA ASP A 332 12.07 -3.56 -19.69
C ASP A 332 12.02 -2.43 -18.66
N TYR A 333 10.98 -2.38 -17.81
CA TYR A 333 10.88 -1.40 -16.74
C TYR A 333 11.80 -1.68 -15.53
N MET A 334 12.23 -2.93 -15.31
CA MET A 334 12.88 -3.35 -14.06
C MET A 334 14.16 -2.57 -13.75
N ALA A 335 15.01 -2.34 -14.76
CA ALA A 335 16.24 -1.58 -14.55
C ALA A 335 15.98 -0.14 -14.10
N ARG A 336 14.95 0.50 -14.62
CA ARG A 336 14.54 1.85 -14.24
C ARG A 336 13.95 1.91 -12.83
N GLU A 337 12.98 1.04 -12.56
CA GLU A 337 12.28 1.02 -11.29
C GLU A 337 13.19 0.61 -10.12
N LEU A 338 14.20 -0.22 -10.37
CA LEU A 338 15.10 -0.68 -9.32
C LEU A 338 15.88 0.45 -8.63
N VAL A 339 16.27 1.49 -9.37
CA VAL A 339 17.09 2.59 -8.84
C VAL A 339 16.30 3.88 -8.59
N ALA A 340 15.10 4.01 -9.19
CA ALA A 340 14.35 5.26 -9.18
C ALA A 340 13.95 5.73 -7.76
N HIS A 341 13.81 4.80 -6.81
CA HIS A 341 13.27 5.06 -5.47
C HIS A 341 14.30 4.91 -4.34
N LEU A 342 15.56 4.63 -4.66
CA LEU A 342 16.57 4.34 -3.64
C LEU A 342 17.02 5.58 -2.82
N GLY A 343 16.83 6.75 -3.35
CA GLY A 343 17.31 8.00 -2.74
C GLY A 343 18.83 8.20 -2.87
N GLY A 344 19.28 9.40 -2.55
CA GLY A 344 20.69 9.78 -2.59
C GLY A 344 21.42 9.55 -1.26
N TYR A 345 22.75 9.81 -1.27
CA TYR A 345 23.59 9.73 -0.07
C TYR A 345 23.02 10.55 1.09
N GLN A 346 23.07 9.95 2.28
CA GLN A 346 22.75 10.59 3.54
C GLN A 346 23.95 10.53 4.49
N GLY A 347 24.32 11.67 5.09
CA GLY A 347 25.35 11.71 6.12
C GLY A 347 24.95 10.89 7.35
N PRO A 348 25.90 10.31 8.11
CA PRO A 348 25.60 9.34 9.18
C PRO A 348 24.55 9.79 10.21
N GLN A 349 24.52 11.09 10.52
CA GLN A 349 23.57 11.65 11.50
C GLN A 349 22.12 11.77 10.96
N LYS A 350 21.95 11.76 9.64
CA LYS A 350 20.65 11.88 8.97
C LYS A 350 20.08 10.55 8.52
N ARG A 351 20.83 9.45 8.67
CA ARG A 351 20.39 8.12 8.25
C ARG A 351 19.28 7.62 9.15
N ASN A 352 18.15 7.28 8.57
CA ASN A 352 17.11 6.47 9.20
C ASN A 352 17.46 4.97 9.03
N PHE A 353 16.59 4.07 9.52
CA PHE A 353 16.79 2.63 9.45
C PHE A 353 17.13 2.15 8.01
N PHE A 354 16.32 2.49 7.02
CA PHE A 354 16.51 2.02 5.65
C PHE A 354 17.76 2.61 5.01
N THR A 355 18.05 3.87 5.25
CA THR A 355 19.27 4.49 4.73
C THR A 355 20.54 3.98 5.43
N ILE A 356 20.46 3.51 6.68
CA ILE A 356 21.56 2.76 7.29
C ILE A 356 21.81 1.47 6.50
N VAL A 357 20.76 0.68 6.23
CA VAL A 357 20.89 -0.58 5.48
C VAL A 357 21.49 -0.33 4.09
N THR A 358 20.95 0.62 3.32
CA THR A 358 21.40 0.88 1.94
C THR A 358 22.83 1.41 1.85
N HIS A 359 23.34 2.09 2.88
CA HIS A 359 24.72 2.54 2.89
C HIS A 359 25.72 1.41 3.21
N HIS A 360 25.26 0.29 3.80
CA HIS A 360 26.07 -0.92 3.94
C HIS A 360 25.99 -1.81 2.69
N ASP A 361 24.79 -2.12 2.24
CA ASP A 361 24.49 -2.83 0.99
C ASP A 361 23.06 -2.49 0.54
N PRO A 362 22.86 -1.94 -0.66
CA PRO A 362 21.54 -1.62 -1.18
C PRO A 362 20.68 -2.86 -1.50
N ARG A 363 21.29 -4.02 -1.81
CA ARG A 363 20.59 -5.20 -2.34
C ARG A 363 19.43 -5.71 -1.49
N PRO A 364 19.46 -5.71 -0.15
CA PRO A 364 18.29 -6.10 0.65
C PRO A 364 17.06 -5.20 0.39
N LEU A 365 17.26 -3.87 0.33
CA LEU A 365 16.17 -2.95 0.00
C LEU A 365 15.81 -3.00 -1.48
N LEU A 366 16.78 -3.17 -2.40
CA LEU A 366 16.51 -3.39 -3.82
C LEU A 366 15.68 -4.64 -4.06
N SER A 367 15.86 -5.71 -3.27
CA SER A 367 14.98 -6.89 -3.31
C SER A 367 13.55 -6.51 -2.92
N HIS A 368 13.39 -5.71 -1.88
CA HIS A 368 12.08 -5.21 -1.44
C HIS A 368 11.39 -4.35 -2.51
N PHE A 369 12.14 -3.72 -3.40
CA PHE A 369 11.59 -2.93 -4.51
C PHE A 369 10.81 -3.76 -5.55
N TYR A 370 10.61 -5.05 -5.30
CA TYR A 370 9.68 -5.88 -6.07
C TYR A 370 8.28 -5.25 -6.18
N HIS A 371 7.80 -4.55 -5.14
CA HIS A 371 6.52 -3.85 -5.20
C HIS A 371 6.50 -2.70 -6.24
N TRP A 372 7.64 -2.05 -6.53
CA TRP A 372 7.75 -1.09 -7.63
C TRP A 372 7.61 -1.76 -9.00
N PHE A 373 8.06 -3.01 -9.12
CA PHE A 373 7.81 -3.82 -10.33
C PHE A 373 6.32 -4.12 -10.49
N ASP A 374 5.60 -4.42 -9.43
CA ASP A 374 4.14 -4.60 -9.47
C ASP A 374 3.41 -3.32 -9.91
N LEU A 375 3.83 -2.14 -9.43
CA LEU A 375 3.28 -0.86 -9.87
C LEU A 375 3.56 -0.57 -11.34
N ALA A 376 4.77 -0.87 -11.79
CA ALA A 376 5.14 -0.75 -13.20
C ALA A 376 4.37 -1.73 -14.09
N GLU A 377 4.14 -2.95 -13.64
CA GLU A 377 3.31 -3.94 -14.36
C GLU A 377 1.87 -3.44 -14.51
N ILE A 378 1.25 -2.90 -13.47
CA ILE A 378 -0.10 -2.29 -13.53
C ILE A 378 -0.14 -1.14 -14.55
N ARG A 379 0.89 -0.31 -14.58
CA ARG A 379 0.98 0.85 -15.48
C ARG A 379 1.22 0.47 -16.94
N ASP A 380 2.21 -0.40 -17.19
CA ASP A 380 2.76 -0.65 -18.51
C ASP A 380 2.15 -1.90 -19.17
N TYR A 381 1.68 -2.86 -18.37
CA TYR A 381 1.08 -4.13 -18.79
C TYR A 381 -0.22 -4.45 -18.02
N PRO A 382 -1.25 -3.58 -18.09
CA PRO A 382 -2.46 -3.73 -17.28
C PRO A 382 -3.14 -5.08 -17.52
N HIS A 383 -3.59 -5.69 -16.42
CA HIS A 383 -4.24 -7.00 -16.44
C HIS A 383 -5.48 -7.01 -17.37
N PRO A 384 -5.76 -8.11 -18.10
CA PRO A 384 -6.93 -8.22 -18.99
C PRO A 384 -8.28 -8.02 -18.28
N SER A 385 -8.42 -8.52 -17.03
CA SER A 385 -9.62 -8.29 -16.23
C SER A 385 -9.76 -6.80 -15.88
N PRO A 386 -10.91 -6.18 -16.18
CA PRO A 386 -11.18 -4.80 -15.80
C PRO A 386 -11.13 -4.58 -14.27
N ILE A 387 -11.43 -5.60 -13.47
CA ILE A 387 -11.45 -5.55 -12.01
C ILE A 387 -10.02 -5.51 -11.43
N ARG A 388 -9.05 -6.19 -12.08
CA ARG A 388 -7.63 -6.22 -11.65
C ARG A 388 -6.75 -5.20 -12.35
N ARG A 389 -7.29 -4.44 -13.30
CA ARG A 389 -6.52 -3.53 -14.18
C ARG A 389 -5.89 -2.36 -13.45
N GLY A 390 -6.42 -1.99 -12.30
CA GLY A 390 -5.96 -0.84 -11.51
C GLY A 390 -6.12 -1.08 -10.02
N ALA A 391 -5.70 -0.08 -9.24
CA ALA A 391 -5.81 -0.11 -7.79
C ALA A 391 -7.27 -0.15 -7.32
N LEU A 392 -7.52 -0.92 -6.29
CA LEU A 392 -8.75 -0.93 -5.52
C LEU A 392 -8.61 0.04 -4.33
N LEU A 393 -9.73 0.43 -3.69
CA LEU A 393 -9.68 1.53 -2.72
C LEU A 393 -9.16 1.14 -1.34
N TYR A 394 -9.37 -0.11 -0.90
CA TYR A 394 -9.19 -0.49 0.51
C TYR A 394 -7.90 -1.27 0.77
N ASN A 395 -6.89 -1.13 -0.09
CA ASN A 395 -5.57 -1.78 0.02
C ASN A 395 -5.64 -3.29 0.24
N ILE A 396 -6.63 -3.94 -0.35
CA ILE A 396 -6.91 -5.38 -0.19
C ILE A 396 -5.77 -6.26 -0.71
N PHE A 397 -4.82 -5.67 -1.40
CA PHE A 397 -3.66 -6.28 -2.03
C PHE A 397 -2.37 -6.23 -1.16
N ASP A 398 -2.39 -5.66 0.06
CA ASP A 398 -1.17 -5.44 0.86
C ASP A 398 -0.37 -6.73 1.10
N THR A 399 -1.05 -7.87 1.38
CA THR A 399 -0.36 -9.15 1.52
C THR A 399 0.36 -9.58 0.24
N ARG A 400 -0.14 -9.17 -0.93
CA ARG A 400 0.49 -9.45 -2.23
C ARG A 400 1.69 -8.53 -2.48
N ASN A 401 1.55 -7.23 -2.26
CA ASN A 401 2.61 -6.26 -2.56
C ASN A 401 3.70 -6.29 -1.50
N GLU A 402 3.40 -5.90 -0.27
CA GLU A 402 4.37 -5.86 0.83
C GLU A 402 4.86 -7.24 1.24
N GLY A 403 3.95 -8.21 1.25
CA GLY A 403 4.31 -9.58 1.58
C GLY A 403 5.24 -10.23 0.56
N THR A 404 5.04 -9.99 -0.74
CA THR A 404 5.96 -10.46 -1.77
C THR A 404 7.30 -9.75 -1.67
N ALA A 405 7.29 -8.41 -1.55
CA ALA A 405 8.50 -7.62 -1.40
C ALA A 405 9.36 -8.09 -0.21
N THR A 406 8.74 -8.39 0.94
CA THR A 406 9.44 -8.94 2.11
C THR A 406 9.88 -10.40 1.89
N GLY A 407 9.05 -11.20 1.23
CA GLY A 407 9.36 -12.61 0.95
C GLY A 407 10.55 -12.78 0.03
N VAL A 408 10.67 -11.95 -1.00
CA VAL A 408 11.79 -12.05 -1.96
C VAL A 408 13.13 -11.63 -1.35
N GLU A 409 13.17 -10.81 -0.31
CA GLU A 409 14.42 -10.52 0.41
C GLU A 409 15.09 -11.80 0.91
N GLU A 410 14.32 -12.67 1.56
CA GLU A 410 14.81 -13.96 2.06
C GLU A 410 14.97 -14.99 0.93
N MET A 411 14.04 -15.04 -0.02
CA MET A 411 14.11 -15.96 -1.16
C MET A 411 15.36 -15.71 -2.01
N PHE A 412 15.67 -14.45 -2.32
CA PHE A 412 16.87 -14.10 -3.10
C PHE A 412 18.16 -14.38 -2.32
N MET A 413 18.13 -14.16 -1.01
CA MET A 413 19.23 -14.54 -0.14
C MET A 413 19.53 -16.05 -0.21
N HIS A 414 18.49 -16.89 -0.16
CA HIS A 414 18.64 -18.34 -0.26
C HIS A 414 18.97 -18.82 -1.68
N ALA A 415 18.62 -18.05 -2.70
CA ALA A 415 18.96 -18.33 -4.09
C ALA A 415 20.38 -17.88 -4.50
N GLY A 416 21.17 -17.29 -3.58
CA GLY A 416 22.58 -16.99 -3.80
C GLY A 416 22.92 -15.53 -4.09
N LEU A 417 21.98 -14.58 -3.97
CA LEU A 417 22.23 -13.15 -4.24
C LEU A 417 23.43 -12.56 -3.45
N TYR A 418 23.75 -13.13 -2.29
CA TYR A 418 24.82 -12.65 -1.38
C TYR A 418 25.99 -13.62 -1.23
N ASP A 419 26.22 -14.54 -2.18
CA ASP A 419 27.30 -15.52 -2.07
C ASP A 419 28.68 -14.84 -2.10
N ASP A 420 28.79 -13.70 -2.74
CA ASP A 420 29.97 -12.82 -2.77
C ASP A 420 30.11 -11.90 -1.55
N SER A 421 29.03 -11.71 -0.78
CA SER A 421 28.96 -10.79 0.37
C SER A 421 28.20 -11.40 1.56
N PRO A 422 28.76 -12.41 2.24
CA PRO A 422 28.04 -13.16 3.27
C PRO A 422 27.48 -12.30 4.40
N ARG A 423 28.12 -11.15 4.74
CA ARG A 423 27.60 -10.23 5.77
C ARG A 423 26.32 -9.53 5.35
N SER A 424 26.03 -9.41 4.06
CA SER A 424 24.76 -8.80 3.58
C SER A 424 23.55 -9.67 3.94
N ARG A 425 23.75 -10.97 4.22
CA ARG A 425 22.71 -11.86 4.75
C ARG A 425 22.25 -11.42 6.16
N GLU A 426 23.14 -10.84 6.96
CA GLU A 426 22.80 -10.28 8.28
C GLU A 426 21.76 -9.15 8.14
N LEU A 427 21.87 -8.34 7.07
CA LEU A 427 20.95 -7.22 6.82
C LEU A 427 19.52 -7.69 6.56
N VAL A 428 19.35 -8.81 5.84
CA VAL A 428 18.01 -9.41 5.58
C VAL A 428 17.33 -9.79 6.90
N TRP A 429 18.07 -10.38 7.84
CA TRP A 429 17.53 -10.75 9.14
C TRP A 429 17.23 -9.54 10.04
N ILE A 430 18.05 -8.48 9.95
CA ILE A 430 17.78 -7.21 10.64
C ILE A 430 16.50 -6.57 10.11
N MET A 431 16.30 -6.57 8.78
CA MET A 431 15.08 -6.04 8.16
C MET A 431 13.85 -6.85 8.54
N LEU A 432 13.95 -8.18 8.59
CA LEU A 432 12.83 -9.03 9.03
C LEU A 432 12.47 -8.78 10.50
N ALA A 433 13.47 -8.64 11.39
CA ALA A 433 13.23 -8.32 12.79
C ALA A 433 12.50 -6.98 12.96
N GLN A 434 12.94 -5.95 12.22
CA GLN A 434 12.29 -4.63 12.21
C GLN A 434 10.84 -4.73 11.77
N ARG A 435 10.54 -5.49 10.68
CA ARG A 435 9.17 -5.67 10.18
C ARG A 435 8.27 -6.43 11.16
N ALA A 436 8.78 -7.47 11.79
CA ALA A 436 8.03 -8.22 12.80
C ALA A 436 7.76 -7.35 14.04
N ALA A 437 8.74 -6.60 14.51
CA ALA A 437 8.61 -5.69 15.66
C ALA A 437 7.56 -4.60 15.42
N ARG A 438 7.59 -3.93 14.25
CA ARG A 438 6.59 -2.90 13.93
C ARG A 438 5.19 -3.47 13.77
N GLY A 439 5.07 -4.68 13.23
CA GLY A 439 3.79 -5.38 13.12
C GLY A 439 3.18 -5.73 14.48
N LEU A 440 3.99 -6.17 15.45
CA LEU A 440 3.55 -6.41 16.84
C LEU A 440 3.07 -5.11 17.50
N GLY A 441 3.82 -4.02 17.34
CA GLY A 441 3.40 -2.70 17.81
C GLY A 441 2.06 -2.26 17.20
N SER A 442 1.87 -2.47 15.89
CA SER A 442 0.62 -2.18 15.20
C SER A 442 -0.56 -2.99 15.76
N LEU A 443 -0.36 -4.29 16.03
CA LEU A 443 -1.39 -5.15 16.64
C LEU A 443 -1.77 -4.66 18.03
N ASP A 444 -0.81 -4.29 18.87
CA ASP A 444 -1.10 -3.79 20.21
C ASP A 444 -1.81 -2.44 20.19
N ALA A 445 -1.46 -1.55 19.26
CA ALA A 445 -2.17 -0.30 19.06
C ALA A 445 -3.63 -0.53 18.61
N HIS A 446 -3.86 -1.47 17.65
CA HIS A 446 -5.22 -1.81 17.22
C HIS A 446 -6.04 -2.53 18.27
N ALA A 447 -5.41 -3.32 19.14
CA ALA A 447 -6.08 -3.94 20.30
C ALA A 447 -6.37 -2.92 21.42
N ASN A 448 -5.94 -1.66 21.29
CA ASN A 448 -5.99 -0.63 22.33
C ASN A 448 -5.29 -1.07 23.63
N ARG A 449 -4.20 -1.84 23.51
CA ARG A 449 -3.33 -2.24 24.63
C ARG A 449 -2.21 -1.23 24.84
N SER A 450 -1.81 -0.55 23.78
CA SER A 450 -0.77 0.48 23.78
C SER A 450 -1.24 1.72 23.01
N THR A 451 -0.64 2.84 23.34
CA THR A 451 -0.66 4.05 22.52
C THR A 451 0.25 3.86 21.29
N MET A 452 0.12 4.74 20.32
CA MET A 452 1.02 4.77 19.15
C MET A 452 2.50 4.96 19.58
N ALA A 453 2.77 5.74 20.59
CA ALA A 453 4.12 5.95 21.11
C ALA A 453 4.71 4.69 21.76
N GLU A 454 3.91 3.97 22.56
CA GLU A 454 4.33 2.69 23.17
C GLU A 454 4.53 1.61 22.10
N ALA A 455 3.69 1.55 21.08
CA ALA A 455 3.89 0.69 19.90
C ALA A 455 5.21 1.02 19.18
N GLY A 456 5.55 2.31 19.06
CA GLY A 456 6.84 2.76 18.55
C GLY A 456 8.03 2.29 19.39
N THR A 457 7.88 2.21 20.71
CA THR A 457 8.92 1.66 21.61
C THR A 457 9.20 0.19 21.32
N ILE A 458 8.16 -0.63 21.09
CA ILE A 458 8.33 -2.04 20.66
C ILE A 458 9.15 -2.11 19.36
N HIS A 459 8.82 -1.26 18.41
CA HIS A 459 9.52 -1.20 17.13
C HIS A 459 11.01 -0.85 17.30
N VAL A 460 11.33 0.12 18.15
CA VAL A 460 12.72 0.53 18.44
C VAL A 460 13.50 -0.57 19.18
N ASP A 461 12.94 -1.08 20.27
CA ASP A 461 13.64 -1.98 21.20
C ASP A 461 13.94 -3.35 20.57
N TRP A 462 13.08 -3.82 19.64
CA TRP A 462 13.23 -5.11 19.00
C TRP A 462 13.89 -5.05 17.59
N THR A 463 14.30 -3.86 17.15
CA THR A 463 15.13 -3.72 15.95
C THR A 463 16.61 -3.90 16.29
N PRO A 464 17.32 -4.86 15.66
CA PRO A 464 18.73 -5.14 15.98
C PRO A 464 19.65 -3.92 15.79
N ARG A 465 20.80 -3.94 16.49
CA ARG A 465 21.90 -2.96 16.40
C ARG A 465 21.48 -1.53 16.75
N ASN A 466 20.32 -1.32 17.37
CA ASN A 466 19.75 0.01 17.66
C ASN A 466 19.64 0.90 16.40
N TRP A 467 19.39 0.29 15.24
CA TRP A 467 19.29 1.02 13.98
C TRP A 467 17.96 1.75 13.81
N MET A 468 16.90 1.27 14.47
CA MET A 468 15.65 2.03 14.54
C MET A 468 15.72 3.02 15.68
N ARG A 469 15.48 4.29 15.39
CA ARG A 469 15.55 5.39 16.36
C ARG A 469 14.15 5.92 16.65
N ASN A 470 13.95 6.41 17.86
CA ASN A 470 12.72 7.14 18.21
C ASN A 470 12.83 8.57 17.62
N GLU A 471 12.29 8.76 16.43
CA GLU A 471 12.36 10.01 15.69
C GLU A 471 11.05 10.22 14.87
N PRO A 472 10.69 11.46 14.52
CA PRO A 472 9.39 11.78 13.94
C PRO A 472 9.28 11.47 12.45
N GLU A 473 10.39 11.36 11.72
CA GLU A 473 10.37 11.26 10.24
C GLU A 473 9.93 9.87 9.78
N LEU A 474 10.57 8.80 10.24
CA LEU A 474 10.23 7.43 9.85
C LEU A 474 9.34 6.76 10.90
N LEU A 475 9.78 6.65 12.16
CA LEU A 475 9.06 5.89 13.18
C LEU A 475 7.63 6.40 13.40
N ALA A 476 7.47 7.71 13.64
CA ALA A 476 6.15 8.27 13.91
C ALA A 476 5.26 8.25 12.65
N PHE A 477 5.84 8.38 11.46
CA PHE A 477 5.13 8.21 10.20
C PHE A 477 4.60 6.78 10.06
N GLU A 478 5.46 5.76 10.19
CA GLU A 478 5.06 4.35 10.08
C GLU A 478 3.99 3.97 11.11
N GLN A 479 4.16 4.37 12.39
CA GLN A 479 3.17 4.05 13.42
C GLN A 479 1.81 4.69 13.13
N HIS A 480 1.78 5.91 12.59
CA HIS A 480 0.54 6.57 12.17
C HIS A 480 -0.09 5.88 10.96
N LEU A 481 0.71 5.55 9.95
CA LEU A 481 0.27 4.82 8.76
C LEU A 481 -0.42 3.50 9.14
N TYR A 482 0.19 2.71 10.02
CA TYR A 482 -0.37 1.43 10.46
C TYR A 482 -1.64 1.59 11.27
N LEU A 483 -1.76 2.65 12.06
CA LEU A 483 -2.97 2.94 12.81
C LEU A 483 -4.14 3.39 11.91
N ARG A 484 -3.84 4.07 10.82
CA ARG A 484 -4.83 4.48 9.80
C ARG A 484 -5.29 3.31 8.92
N GLN A 485 -4.40 2.34 8.68
CA GLN A 485 -4.62 1.20 7.79
C GLN A 485 -4.42 -0.12 8.56
N PRO A 486 -5.49 -0.65 9.19
CA PRO A 486 -5.40 -1.92 9.91
C PRO A 486 -4.91 -3.05 9.01
N GLY A 487 -3.85 -3.74 9.43
CA GLY A 487 -3.24 -4.83 8.68
C GLY A 487 -2.05 -4.45 7.81
N TYR A 488 -1.85 -3.17 7.51
CA TYR A 488 -0.69 -2.75 6.71
C TYR A 488 0.62 -3.14 7.42
N GLY A 489 0.78 -2.79 8.71
CA GLY A 489 2.00 -3.09 9.47
C GLY A 489 2.30 -4.58 9.63
N THR A 490 1.31 -5.46 9.54
CA THR A 490 1.49 -6.92 9.61
C THR A 490 1.64 -7.58 8.24
N SER A 491 1.20 -6.94 7.17
CA SER A 491 1.14 -7.52 5.81
C SER A 491 2.51 -7.98 5.28
N TYR A 492 3.58 -7.32 5.68
CA TYR A 492 4.96 -7.70 5.39
C TYR A 492 5.26 -9.14 5.77
N VAL A 493 4.95 -9.50 7.01
CA VAL A 493 5.23 -10.83 7.57
C VAL A 493 4.15 -11.84 7.21
N THR A 494 2.88 -11.44 7.30
CA THR A 494 1.75 -12.35 6.99
C THR A 494 1.70 -12.67 5.50
N GLY A 495 1.96 -11.69 4.64
CA GLY A 495 2.04 -11.90 3.21
C GLY A 495 3.25 -12.73 2.78
N LYS A 496 4.45 -12.49 3.39
CA LYS A 496 5.61 -13.36 3.23
C LYS A 496 5.27 -14.82 3.55
N TYR A 497 4.63 -15.06 4.69
CA TYR A 497 4.21 -16.40 5.09
C TYR A 497 3.25 -17.05 4.07
N LEU A 498 2.28 -16.29 3.55
CA LEU A 498 1.37 -16.80 2.53
C LEU A 498 2.09 -17.09 1.19
N LEU A 499 3.07 -16.27 0.82
CA LEU A 499 3.89 -16.47 -0.38
C LEU A 499 4.70 -17.77 -0.29
N GLU A 500 5.35 -18.01 0.84
CA GLU A 500 6.09 -19.24 1.10
C GLU A 500 5.18 -20.48 1.02
N ARG A 501 3.99 -20.41 1.59
CA ARG A 501 2.99 -21.48 1.49
C ARG A 501 2.54 -21.71 0.05
N LEU A 502 2.34 -20.65 -0.72
CA LEU A 502 1.97 -20.75 -2.13
C LEU A 502 3.06 -21.45 -2.93
N LEU A 503 4.32 -21.03 -2.76
CA LEU A 503 5.48 -21.67 -3.43
C LEU A 503 5.57 -23.16 -3.08
N ALA A 504 5.44 -23.49 -1.79
CA ALA A 504 5.50 -24.88 -1.32
C ALA A 504 4.36 -25.72 -1.92
N ALA A 505 3.12 -25.23 -1.92
CA ALA A 505 1.96 -25.93 -2.46
C ALA A 505 2.10 -26.17 -3.98
N ARG A 506 2.54 -25.13 -4.73
CA ARG A 506 2.76 -25.25 -6.17
C ARG A 506 3.89 -26.23 -6.48
N ARG A 507 5.00 -26.17 -5.73
CA ARG A 507 6.11 -27.12 -5.88
C ARG A 507 5.67 -28.56 -5.67
N GLN A 508 4.90 -28.83 -4.60
CA GLN A 508 4.35 -30.17 -4.33
C GLN A 508 3.41 -30.65 -5.45
N GLN A 509 2.52 -29.76 -5.91
CA GLN A 509 1.57 -30.09 -6.97
C GLN A 509 2.29 -30.43 -8.29
N MET A 510 3.32 -29.67 -8.66
CA MET A 510 4.12 -29.93 -9.87
C MET A 510 4.94 -31.21 -9.75
N ALA A 511 5.55 -31.45 -8.59
CA ALA A 511 6.29 -32.68 -8.31
C ALA A 511 5.40 -33.92 -8.39
N ALA A 512 4.17 -33.86 -7.88
CA ALA A 512 3.18 -34.95 -7.99
C ALA A 512 2.78 -35.24 -9.45
N GLN A 513 2.92 -34.26 -10.34
CA GLN A 513 2.71 -34.42 -11.80
C GLN A 513 3.99 -34.79 -12.55
N GLY A 514 5.12 -35.01 -11.88
CA GLY A 514 6.43 -35.29 -12.51
C GLY A 514 6.98 -34.09 -13.30
N ARG A 515 6.61 -32.87 -12.95
CA ARG A 515 7.01 -31.64 -13.67
C ARG A 515 8.00 -30.85 -12.84
N ASP A 516 9.00 -30.29 -13.50
CA ASP A 516 9.87 -29.28 -12.90
C ASP A 516 9.12 -27.96 -12.69
N TYR A 517 9.49 -27.25 -11.62
CA TYR A 517 8.91 -25.96 -11.28
C TYR A 517 9.99 -24.97 -10.83
N PRO A 518 10.66 -24.29 -11.78
CA PRO A 518 11.68 -23.29 -11.47
C PRO A 518 11.08 -22.01 -10.89
N LEU A 519 11.88 -21.22 -10.18
CA LEU A 519 11.45 -19.96 -9.56
C LEU A 519 10.84 -18.99 -10.59
N ARG A 520 11.45 -18.90 -11.79
CA ARG A 520 10.90 -18.08 -12.88
C ARG A 520 9.47 -18.43 -13.27
N ALA A 521 9.10 -19.72 -13.20
CA ALA A 521 7.72 -20.14 -13.46
C ALA A 521 6.77 -19.68 -12.34
N PHE A 522 7.20 -19.81 -11.08
CA PHE A 522 6.45 -19.33 -9.94
C PHE A 522 6.18 -17.83 -10.01
N PHE A 523 7.22 -17.01 -10.21
CA PHE A 523 7.07 -15.57 -10.29
C PHE A 523 6.27 -15.11 -11.52
N ARG A 524 6.33 -15.87 -12.62
CA ARG A 524 5.46 -15.61 -13.77
C ARG A 524 3.98 -15.84 -13.43
N GLU A 525 3.64 -16.99 -12.82
CA GLU A 525 2.27 -17.29 -12.39
C GLU A 525 1.76 -16.26 -11.38
N LEU A 526 2.61 -15.84 -10.44
CA LEU A 526 2.28 -14.82 -9.45
C LEU A 526 1.99 -13.45 -10.10
N ARG A 527 2.82 -13.03 -11.06
CA ARG A 527 2.62 -11.80 -11.83
C ARG A 527 1.36 -11.86 -12.68
N ASP A 528 1.17 -12.97 -13.41
CA ASP A 528 0.05 -13.14 -14.35
C ASP A 528 -1.30 -13.20 -13.61
N ALA A 529 -1.34 -13.55 -12.32
CA ALA A 529 -2.52 -13.45 -11.46
C ALA A 529 -2.92 -12.00 -11.13
N GLY A 530 -2.00 -11.05 -11.27
CA GLY A 530 -2.21 -9.64 -10.94
C GLY A 530 -2.00 -9.32 -9.45
N SER A 531 -2.23 -8.06 -9.09
CA SER A 531 -2.10 -7.57 -7.71
C SER A 531 -3.36 -7.86 -6.90
N VAL A 532 -3.51 -9.11 -6.46
CA VAL A 532 -4.64 -9.59 -5.67
C VAL A 532 -4.15 -10.32 -4.42
N PRO A 533 -4.94 -10.43 -3.34
CA PRO A 533 -4.54 -11.12 -2.11
C PRO A 533 -3.94 -12.50 -2.36
N ILE A 534 -2.83 -12.84 -1.68
CA ILE A 534 -2.10 -14.10 -1.93
C ILE A 534 -2.96 -15.34 -1.70
N SER A 535 -3.91 -15.30 -0.76
CA SER A 535 -4.84 -16.43 -0.56
C SER A 535 -5.75 -16.69 -1.77
N LEU A 536 -6.13 -15.64 -2.49
CA LEU A 536 -6.88 -15.76 -3.74
C LEU A 536 -5.98 -16.26 -4.88
N VAL A 537 -4.73 -15.79 -4.95
CA VAL A 537 -3.72 -16.35 -5.88
C VAL A 537 -3.50 -17.83 -5.60
N HIS A 538 -3.37 -18.20 -4.32
CA HIS A 538 -3.22 -19.60 -3.91
C HIS A 538 -4.38 -20.46 -4.44
N TRP A 539 -5.61 -20.04 -4.19
CA TRP A 539 -6.77 -20.74 -4.70
C TRP A 539 -6.80 -20.82 -6.23
N GLN A 540 -6.56 -19.69 -6.92
CA GLN A 540 -6.54 -19.65 -8.39
C GLN A 540 -5.52 -20.63 -8.99
N LEU A 541 -4.32 -20.74 -8.42
CA LEU A 541 -3.23 -21.55 -8.97
C LEU A 541 -3.28 -23.01 -8.54
N THR A 542 -3.82 -23.32 -7.37
CA THR A 542 -3.79 -24.68 -6.81
C THR A 542 -5.13 -25.39 -6.83
N GLY A 543 -6.24 -24.65 -6.87
CA GLY A 543 -7.60 -25.17 -6.67
C GLY A 543 -7.97 -25.38 -5.20
N ASP A 544 -7.06 -25.15 -4.24
CA ASP A 544 -7.34 -25.29 -2.80
C ASP A 544 -8.05 -24.05 -2.26
N ASP A 545 -9.34 -24.19 -1.97
CA ASP A 545 -10.21 -23.15 -1.45
C ASP A 545 -10.32 -23.12 0.10
N GLY A 546 -9.51 -23.91 0.81
CA GLY A 546 -9.58 -24.03 2.27
C GLY A 546 -9.48 -22.69 3.01
N ALA A 547 -8.57 -21.80 2.55
CA ALA A 547 -8.45 -20.46 3.08
C ALA A 547 -9.70 -19.62 2.79
N ILE A 548 -10.26 -19.71 1.60
CA ILE A 548 -11.44 -18.95 1.19
C ILE A 548 -12.67 -19.38 1.98
N ARG A 549 -12.88 -20.70 2.17
CA ARG A 549 -13.96 -21.22 3.03
C ARG A 549 -13.84 -20.71 4.47
N ARG A 550 -12.63 -20.66 5.02
CA ARG A 550 -12.40 -20.11 6.36
C ARG A 550 -12.82 -18.64 6.42
N ILE A 551 -12.39 -17.83 5.46
CA ILE A 551 -12.70 -16.40 5.36
C ILE A 551 -14.23 -16.21 5.26
N MET A 552 -14.88 -16.93 4.36
CA MET A 552 -16.34 -16.79 4.14
C MET A 552 -17.17 -17.15 5.39
N ASN A 553 -16.66 -18.03 6.25
CA ASN A 553 -17.32 -18.46 7.49
C ASN A 553 -16.93 -17.64 8.73
N ALA A 554 -16.09 -16.60 8.58
CA ALA A 554 -15.66 -15.78 9.72
C ALA A 554 -16.84 -15.04 10.36
N PRO A 555 -16.92 -15.01 11.71
CA PRO A 555 -18.03 -14.36 12.42
C PRO A 555 -17.96 -12.83 12.25
N ARG A 556 -19.13 -12.20 12.14
CA ARG A 556 -19.22 -10.72 12.14
C ARG A 556 -19.11 -10.19 13.58
N PRO A 557 -18.24 -9.21 13.83
CA PRO A 557 -18.14 -8.57 15.14
C PRO A 557 -19.38 -7.72 15.45
N PRO A 558 -19.65 -7.40 16.71
CA PRO A 558 -20.83 -6.64 17.12
C PRO A 558 -20.98 -5.29 16.40
N ALA A 559 -19.88 -4.56 16.18
CA ALA A 559 -19.89 -3.28 15.48
C ALA A 559 -20.42 -3.37 14.03
N LEU A 560 -20.36 -4.56 13.41
CA LEU A 560 -20.81 -4.82 12.04
C LEU A 560 -22.08 -5.70 11.99
N ARG A 561 -22.65 -6.09 13.13
CA ARG A 561 -23.97 -6.73 13.15
C ARG A 561 -25.02 -5.69 12.78
N ARG A 562 -25.99 -6.09 11.96
CA ARG A 562 -27.14 -5.24 11.68
C ARG A 562 -27.87 -5.00 13.00
N ASP A 563 -28.20 -3.75 13.28
CA ASP A 563 -29.22 -3.47 14.30
C ASP A 563 -30.50 -4.21 13.87
N PRO A 564 -31.23 -4.87 14.80
CA PRO A 564 -32.40 -5.66 14.51
C PRO A 564 -33.51 -4.85 13.83
#